data_a028bb2a57d03158dd87bd48b66abb39
#
_entry.id   a028bb2a57d03158dd87bd48b66abb39
#
_cell.length_a   1.000
_cell.length_b   1.000
_cell.length_c   1.000
_cell.angle_alpha   90.00
_cell.angle_beta   90.00
_cell.angle_gamma   90.00
#
_symmetry.space_group_name_H-M   'P 1'
#
loop_
_entity.id
_entity.type
_entity.pdbx_description
1 polymer ?
#
loop_
_entity_poly.entity_id
_entity_poly.type
_entity_poly.pdbx_seq_one_letter_code
_entity_poly.pdbx_strand_id
1 'polypeptide(L)'
;LGLPEGSWDYLELSHTFAPEKRPINFAPVMAMNAATTEDPVARARMQTAIDQLIEWYMMRGSRAGLVHAVSNRYRDYMLTESRYRGMMVSDPDEHALRVRNKEASVLVAANLLEGWDGVGDLCRFTILPKVPFGYLGDRRTALQKEADPQSYDYQALIAVIQGAGRGVRTEEDYCDTWILDTNWESLQRRRKSWLPQWFMDAYK
;
A
#
# COMPACT_ATOMS: atom_id res chain seq x y z
N LEU A 1 6.45 11.27 -22.23
CA LEU A 1 5.20 12.02 -22.56
C LEU A 1 5.19 12.55 -24.00
N GLY A 2 6.26 12.36 -24.80
CA GLY A 2 6.32 12.79 -26.20
C GLY A 2 6.33 14.31 -26.43
N LEU A 3 6.53 15.10 -25.39
CA LEU A 3 6.69 16.55 -25.53
C LEU A 3 8.11 16.86 -25.98
N PRO A 4 8.30 17.85 -26.91
CA PRO A 4 9.62 18.28 -27.33
C PRO A 4 10.44 18.80 -26.15
N GLU A 5 11.74 18.54 -26.16
CA GLU A 5 12.66 19.04 -25.15
C GLU A 5 12.63 20.58 -25.12
N GLY A 6 12.55 21.19 -23.93
CA GLY A 6 12.45 22.63 -23.74
C GLY A 6 11.06 23.23 -23.97
N SER A 7 10.03 22.43 -24.28
CA SER A 7 8.65 22.91 -24.42
C SER A 7 7.81 22.79 -23.13
N TRP A 8 8.44 22.41 -22.01
CA TRP A 8 7.80 22.25 -20.71
C TRP A 8 8.76 22.57 -19.58
N ASP A 9 8.19 23.03 -18.47
CA ASP A 9 8.90 23.27 -17.22
C ASP A 9 8.46 22.24 -16.18
N TYR A 10 9.39 21.85 -15.29
CA TYR A 10 9.11 20.96 -14.16
C TYR A 10 9.02 21.77 -12.87
N LEU A 11 7.91 21.64 -12.17
CA LEU A 11 7.71 22.23 -10.85
C LEU A 11 7.45 21.11 -9.84
N GLU A 12 8.33 20.97 -8.88
CA GLU A 12 8.12 20.09 -7.73
C GLU A 12 7.71 20.93 -6.51
N LEU A 13 6.55 20.64 -5.96
CA LEU A 13 6.07 21.24 -4.73
C LEU A 13 6.36 20.32 -3.55
N SER A 14 6.80 20.91 -2.44
CA SER A 14 6.96 20.16 -1.19
C SER A 14 5.61 19.66 -0.67
N HIS A 15 5.63 18.52 0.03
CA HIS A 15 4.43 17.99 0.65
C HIS A 15 4.01 18.87 1.84
N THR A 16 2.71 19.19 1.94
CA THR A 16 2.17 20.13 2.93
C THR A 16 2.15 19.54 4.35
N PHE A 17 2.13 18.19 4.49
CA PHE A 17 1.96 17.53 5.78
C PHE A 17 3.29 17.04 6.36
N ALA A 18 3.45 17.20 7.68
CA ALA A 18 4.66 16.81 8.40
C ALA A 18 4.97 15.30 8.24
N PRO A 19 6.25 14.91 8.05
CA PRO A 19 6.65 13.50 7.90
C PRO A 19 6.21 12.61 9.07
N GLU A 20 6.17 13.16 10.29
CA GLU A 20 5.80 12.46 11.53
C GLU A 20 4.34 12.02 11.53
N LYS A 21 3.48 12.68 10.75
CA LYS A 21 2.06 12.34 10.61
C LYS A 21 1.80 11.27 9.56
N ARG A 22 2.81 10.95 8.74
CA ARG A 22 2.70 10.00 7.63
C ARG A 22 3.91 9.09 7.51
N PRO A 23 4.40 8.50 8.61
CA PRO A 23 5.62 7.68 8.55
C PRO A 23 5.44 6.48 7.63
N ILE A 24 6.49 6.17 6.87
CA ILE A 24 6.56 5.05 5.95
C ILE A 24 7.59 4.06 6.51
N ASN A 25 7.09 2.98 7.09
CA ASN A 25 7.87 1.99 7.78
C ASN A 25 8.16 0.80 6.86
N PHE A 26 9.44 0.46 6.68
CA PHE A 26 9.81 -0.77 6.01
C PHE A 26 10.07 -1.86 7.05
N ALA A 27 9.18 -2.84 7.11
CA ALA A 27 9.25 -3.98 8.03
C ALA A 27 9.23 -5.29 7.22
N PRO A 28 10.38 -5.69 6.63
CA PRO A 28 10.44 -6.79 5.68
C PRO A 28 10.08 -8.13 6.32
N VAL A 29 9.12 -8.83 5.74
CA VAL A 29 8.69 -10.17 6.17
C VAL A 29 9.21 -11.23 5.20
N MET A 30 8.93 -11.07 3.92
CA MET A 30 9.37 -11.97 2.86
C MET A 30 9.13 -11.36 1.47
N ALA A 31 9.74 -11.95 0.43
CA ALA A 31 9.47 -11.58 -0.95
C ALA A 31 8.10 -12.13 -1.38
N MET A 32 7.23 -11.25 -1.90
CA MET A 32 5.90 -11.60 -2.37
C MET A 32 5.84 -11.58 -3.92
N ASN A 33 5.59 -12.74 -4.49
CA ASN A 33 5.41 -12.92 -5.93
C ASN A 33 4.23 -13.86 -6.21
N ALA A 34 4.00 -14.26 -7.46
CA ALA A 34 2.90 -15.16 -7.81
C ALA A 34 3.00 -16.51 -7.06
N ALA A 35 4.21 -17.11 -7.01
CA ALA A 35 4.42 -18.40 -6.35
C ALA A 35 4.20 -18.30 -4.83
N THR A 36 4.77 -17.30 -4.16
CA THR A 36 4.61 -17.11 -2.70
C THR A 36 3.17 -16.75 -2.31
N THR A 37 2.43 -16.05 -3.19
CA THR A 37 1.00 -15.80 -2.97
C THR A 37 0.14 -17.06 -3.09
N GLU A 38 0.64 -18.11 -3.71
CA GLU A 38 -0.05 -19.41 -3.84
C GLU A 38 0.40 -20.43 -2.79
N ASP A 39 1.59 -20.27 -2.24
CA ASP A 39 2.13 -21.14 -1.18
C ASP A 39 1.38 -20.89 0.14
N PRO A 40 0.72 -21.92 0.72
CA PRO A 40 -0.02 -21.79 1.98
C PRO A 40 0.85 -21.32 3.15
N VAL A 41 2.10 -21.79 3.25
CA VAL A 41 3.02 -21.43 4.34
C VAL A 41 3.44 -19.96 4.23
N ALA A 42 3.78 -19.50 3.02
CA ALA A 42 4.14 -18.13 2.78
C ALA A 42 2.97 -17.17 3.06
N ARG A 43 1.75 -17.53 2.61
CA ARG A 43 0.54 -16.76 2.89
C ARG A 43 0.26 -16.66 4.39
N ALA A 44 0.33 -17.77 5.13
CA ALA A 44 0.11 -17.81 6.56
C ALA A 44 1.14 -16.95 7.32
N ARG A 45 2.41 -16.98 6.91
CA ARG A 45 3.46 -16.15 7.48
C ARG A 45 3.19 -14.66 7.28
N MET A 46 2.84 -14.25 6.07
CA MET A 46 2.50 -12.85 5.77
C MET A 46 1.22 -12.43 6.51
N GLN A 47 0.18 -13.30 6.55
CA GLN A 47 -1.04 -13.02 7.31
C GLN A 47 -0.76 -12.82 8.80
N THR A 48 0.12 -13.62 9.39
CA THR A 48 0.52 -13.47 10.80
C THR A 48 1.13 -12.07 11.04
N ALA A 49 1.99 -11.58 10.15
CA ALA A 49 2.57 -10.25 10.28
C ALA A 49 1.53 -9.14 10.13
N ILE A 50 0.58 -9.28 9.20
CA ILE A 50 -0.55 -8.35 9.04
C ILE A 50 -1.40 -8.33 10.32
N ASP A 51 -1.76 -9.50 10.84
CA ASP A 51 -2.57 -9.64 12.05
C ASP A 51 -1.87 -9.01 13.27
N GLN A 52 -0.56 -9.15 13.41
CA GLN A 52 0.23 -8.52 14.48
C GLN A 52 0.20 -6.98 14.37
N LEU A 53 0.28 -6.41 13.16
CA LEU A 53 0.15 -4.97 12.96
C LEU A 53 -1.27 -4.49 13.30
N ILE A 54 -2.30 -5.18 12.86
CA ILE A 54 -3.70 -4.85 13.19
C ILE A 54 -3.88 -4.86 14.72
N GLU A 55 -3.42 -5.91 15.41
CA GLU A 55 -3.46 -6.02 16.87
C GLU A 55 -2.77 -4.82 17.54
N TRP A 56 -1.58 -4.48 17.08
CA TRP A 56 -0.81 -3.36 17.61
C TRP A 56 -1.56 -2.03 17.52
N TYR A 57 -2.28 -1.78 16.41
CA TYR A 57 -3.12 -0.58 16.24
C TYR A 57 -4.38 -0.62 17.11
N MET A 58 -5.07 -1.76 17.16
CA MET A 58 -6.28 -1.92 17.98
C MET A 58 -5.98 -1.70 19.47
N MET A 59 -4.87 -2.23 19.98
CA MET A 59 -4.42 -2.03 21.36
C MET A 59 -4.10 -0.56 21.68
N ARG A 60 -3.79 0.28 20.69
CA ARG A 60 -3.52 1.71 20.82
C ARG A 60 -4.73 2.60 20.54
N GLY A 61 -5.90 2.00 20.38
CA GLY A 61 -7.16 2.72 20.16
C GLY A 61 -7.43 3.13 18.72
N SER A 62 -6.54 2.78 17.78
CA SER A 62 -6.83 2.96 16.34
C SER A 62 -7.80 1.90 15.87
N ARG A 63 -8.94 2.32 15.29
CA ARG A 63 -10.05 1.41 14.96
C ARG A 63 -10.16 1.11 13.47
N ALA A 64 -9.45 1.83 12.62
CA ALA A 64 -9.60 1.69 11.18
C ALA A 64 -8.27 1.73 10.43
N GLY A 65 -8.17 0.91 9.38
CA GLY A 65 -7.02 0.85 8.52
C GLY A 65 -7.32 0.21 7.16
N LEU A 66 -6.30 0.20 6.32
CA LEU A 66 -6.35 -0.32 4.96
C LEU A 66 -5.27 -1.38 4.74
N VAL A 67 -5.62 -2.49 4.10
CA VAL A 67 -4.67 -3.49 3.60
C VAL A 67 -4.79 -3.60 2.08
N HIS A 68 -3.70 -3.33 1.37
CA HIS A 68 -3.62 -3.48 -0.09
C HIS A 68 -3.29 -4.92 -0.48
N ALA A 69 -4.29 -5.72 -0.76
CA ALA A 69 -4.12 -7.15 -1.06
C ALA A 69 -3.50 -7.45 -2.44
N VAL A 70 -3.46 -6.45 -3.36
CA VAL A 70 -2.87 -6.54 -4.72
C VAL A 70 -3.57 -7.55 -5.66
N SER A 71 -4.44 -8.42 -5.16
CA SER A 71 -5.25 -9.32 -5.96
C SER A 71 -6.52 -9.74 -5.22
N ASN A 72 -7.59 -10.04 -5.98
CA ASN A 72 -8.85 -10.53 -5.39
C ASN A 72 -8.65 -11.83 -4.60
N ARG A 73 -7.87 -12.77 -5.15
CA ARG A 73 -7.59 -14.05 -4.50
C ARG A 73 -6.90 -13.87 -3.14
N TYR A 74 -5.96 -12.93 -3.04
CA TYR A 74 -5.26 -12.68 -1.77
C TYR A 74 -6.14 -11.91 -0.79
N ARG A 75 -6.97 -10.98 -1.28
CA ARG A 75 -8.02 -10.33 -0.47
C ARG A 75 -8.97 -11.36 0.15
N ASP A 76 -9.51 -12.27 -0.67
CA ASP A 76 -10.48 -13.27 -0.21
C ASP A 76 -9.85 -14.22 0.81
N TYR A 77 -8.58 -14.57 0.63
CA TYR A 77 -7.80 -15.30 1.65
C TYR A 77 -7.72 -14.54 2.97
N MET A 78 -7.40 -13.24 2.97
CA MET A 78 -7.33 -12.44 4.19
C MET A 78 -8.68 -12.35 4.91
N LEU A 79 -9.77 -12.17 4.15
CA LEU A 79 -11.12 -12.10 4.69
C LEU A 79 -11.58 -13.40 5.37
N THR A 80 -10.98 -14.55 5.03
CA THR A 80 -11.31 -15.86 5.60
C THR A 80 -10.35 -16.30 6.68
N GLU A 81 -9.06 -16.08 6.51
CA GLU A 81 -7.99 -16.71 7.33
C GLU A 81 -7.44 -15.80 8.43
N SER A 82 -7.66 -14.48 8.36
CA SER A 82 -7.20 -13.57 9.41
C SER A 82 -7.87 -13.88 10.76
N ARG A 83 -7.11 -13.72 11.84
CA ARG A 83 -7.65 -13.69 13.21
C ARG A 83 -8.65 -12.55 13.41
N TYR A 84 -8.52 -11.50 12.62
CA TYR A 84 -9.33 -10.28 12.65
C TYR A 84 -10.37 -10.22 11.53
N ARG A 85 -10.68 -11.36 10.87
CA ARG A 85 -11.67 -11.42 9.77
C ARG A 85 -13.04 -10.80 10.11
N GLY A 86 -13.45 -10.84 11.38
CA GLY A 86 -14.73 -10.24 11.80
C GLY A 86 -14.80 -8.72 11.68
N MET A 87 -13.63 -8.03 11.63
CA MET A 87 -13.54 -6.60 11.38
C MET A 87 -13.04 -6.26 9.98
N MET A 88 -12.67 -7.25 9.18
CA MET A 88 -12.24 -7.05 7.80
C MET A 88 -13.42 -6.97 6.86
N VAL A 89 -13.40 -6.00 5.96
CA VAL A 89 -14.39 -5.79 4.91
C VAL A 89 -13.71 -5.48 3.58
N SER A 90 -14.38 -5.75 2.47
CA SER A 90 -13.88 -5.40 1.13
C SER A 90 -14.66 -4.27 0.47
N ASP A 91 -15.76 -3.83 1.08
CA ASP A 91 -16.61 -2.76 0.60
C ASP A 91 -16.26 -1.45 1.34
N PRO A 92 -15.86 -0.38 0.62
CA PRO A 92 -15.54 0.91 1.22
C PRO A 92 -16.72 1.57 1.95
N ASP A 93 -17.94 1.39 1.49
CA ASP A 93 -19.15 1.96 2.10
C ASP A 93 -19.46 1.26 3.42
N GLU A 94 -19.33 -0.07 3.46
CA GLU A 94 -19.45 -0.85 4.70
C GLU A 94 -18.35 -0.44 5.70
N HIS A 95 -17.11 -0.28 5.23
CA HIS A 95 -16.02 0.22 6.06
C HIS A 95 -16.35 1.57 6.69
N ALA A 96 -16.78 2.53 5.89
CA ALA A 96 -17.13 3.87 6.35
C ALA A 96 -18.32 3.85 7.32
N LEU A 97 -19.31 2.97 7.12
CA LEU A 97 -20.43 2.81 8.03
C LEU A 97 -19.99 2.28 9.38
N ARG A 98 -19.17 1.23 9.42
CA ARG A 98 -18.62 0.66 10.67
C ARG A 98 -17.82 1.70 11.45
N VAL A 99 -16.93 2.44 10.79
CA VAL A 99 -16.13 3.49 11.44
C VAL A 99 -17.02 4.59 12.02
N ARG A 100 -18.06 5.05 11.30
CA ARG A 100 -19.05 6.01 11.81
C ARG A 100 -19.77 5.50 13.05
N ASN A 101 -20.07 4.22 13.11
CA ASN A 101 -20.68 3.54 14.26
C ASN A 101 -19.67 3.28 15.40
N LYS A 102 -18.41 3.75 15.26
CA LYS A 102 -17.32 3.53 16.22
C LYS A 102 -16.92 2.04 16.37
N GLU A 103 -17.21 1.24 15.36
CA GLU A 103 -16.78 -0.14 15.25
C GLU A 103 -15.38 -0.22 14.64
N ALA A 104 -14.62 -1.25 15.03
CA ALA A 104 -13.34 -1.51 14.38
C ALA A 104 -13.56 -2.06 12.96
N SER A 105 -12.82 -1.53 11.99
CA SER A 105 -12.93 -1.94 10.60
C SER A 105 -11.60 -1.85 9.87
N VAL A 106 -11.24 -2.89 9.12
CA VAL A 106 -10.07 -2.93 8.25
C VAL A 106 -10.53 -3.18 6.83
N LEU A 107 -10.34 -2.18 5.97
CA LEU A 107 -10.65 -2.31 4.55
C LEU A 107 -9.56 -3.13 3.87
N VAL A 108 -9.94 -4.24 3.23
CA VAL A 108 -9.03 -5.10 2.45
C VAL A 108 -9.34 -4.95 0.97
N ALA A 109 -8.47 -4.29 0.23
CA ALA A 109 -8.76 -3.94 -1.15
C ALA A 109 -7.70 -4.44 -2.12
N ALA A 110 -8.15 -5.07 -3.22
CA ALA A 110 -7.26 -5.52 -4.28
C ALA A 110 -6.86 -4.40 -5.24
N ASN A 111 -7.72 -3.41 -5.45
CA ASN A 111 -7.58 -2.38 -6.51
C ASN A 111 -7.86 -0.95 -6.04
N LEU A 112 -7.77 -0.66 -4.74
CA LEU A 112 -8.04 0.67 -4.18
C LEU A 112 -6.82 1.61 -4.24
N LEU A 113 -6.04 1.53 -5.29
CA LEU A 113 -4.92 2.46 -5.51
C LEU A 113 -5.39 3.81 -6.07
N GLU A 114 -6.62 3.88 -6.64
CA GLU A 114 -7.19 5.08 -7.21
C GLU A 114 -8.59 5.37 -6.65
N GLY A 115 -8.88 6.65 -6.37
CA GLY A 115 -10.24 7.14 -6.11
C GLY A 115 -10.79 6.99 -4.69
N TRP A 116 -10.14 6.23 -3.77
CA TRP A 116 -10.58 6.16 -2.37
C TRP A 116 -9.71 7.05 -1.48
N ASP A 117 -10.34 7.84 -0.65
CA ASP A 117 -9.69 8.72 0.32
C ASP A 117 -10.02 8.29 1.76
N GLY A 118 -8.99 7.85 2.48
CA GLY A 118 -9.08 7.46 3.90
C GLY A 118 -8.98 8.63 4.86
N VAL A 119 -9.86 9.62 4.73
CA VAL A 119 -9.83 10.85 5.54
C VAL A 119 -10.17 10.58 7.00
N GLY A 120 -9.44 11.20 7.90
CA GLY A 120 -9.73 11.18 9.32
C GLY A 120 -9.68 9.77 9.90
N ASP A 121 -10.70 9.39 10.65
CA ASP A 121 -10.77 8.08 11.30
C ASP A 121 -10.98 6.89 10.37
N LEU A 122 -11.16 7.12 9.06
CA LEU A 122 -11.30 6.03 8.09
C LEU A 122 -9.99 5.27 7.85
N CYS A 123 -8.82 5.90 8.03
CA CYS A 123 -7.55 5.22 7.79
C CYS A 123 -6.44 5.76 8.70
N ARG A 124 -6.09 5.03 9.74
CA ARG A 124 -4.98 5.35 10.65
C ARG A 124 -3.73 4.53 10.39
N PHE A 125 -3.86 3.49 9.59
CA PHE A 125 -2.71 2.72 9.09
C PHE A 125 -3.01 2.13 7.72
N THR A 126 -1.98 2.00 6.91
CA THR A 126 -2.00 1.33 5.61
C THR A 126 -0.94 0.23 5.61
N ILE A 127 -1.31 -0.97 5.18
CA ILE A 127 -0.39 -2.11 5.06
C ILE A 127 -0.27 -2.50 3.59
N LEU A 128 0.98 -2.58 3.11
CA LEU A 128 1.37 -3.02 1.78
C LEU A 128 2.12 -4.35 1.91
N PRO A 129 1.42 -5.49 1.94
CA PRO A 129 2.04 -6.81 2.10
C PRO A 129 2.80 -7.26 0.84
N LYS A 130 2.56 -6.62 -0.29
CA LYS A 130 3.18 -6.93 -1.57
C LYS A 130 3.38 -5.66 -2.39
N VAL A 131 4.57 -5.50 -2.97
CA VAL A 131 4.81 -4.47 -3.98
C VAL A 131 3.96 -4.77 -5.22
N PRO A 132 3.14 -3.81 -5.69
CA PRO A 132 2.15 -4.03 -6.76
C PRO A 132 2.78 -4.03 -8.15
N PHE A 133 3.75 -4.93 -8.39
CA PHE A 133 4.26 -5.19 -9.73
C PHE A 133 3.16 -5.73 -10.63
N GLY A 134 3.15 -5.30 -11.90
CA GLY A 134 2.25 -5.84 -12.91
C GLY A 134 2.38 -7.35 -13.06
N TYR A 135 1.28 -8.03 -13.35
CA TYR A 135 1.26 -9.48 -13.50
C TYR A 135 1.92 -9.92 -14.81
N LEU A 136 3.05 -10.61 -14.73
CA LEU A 136 3.84 -11.04 -15.89
C LEU A 136 3.22 -12.24 -16.65
N GLY A 137 2.19 -12.87 -16.12
CA GLY A 137 1.37 -13.84 -16.85
C GLY A 137 0.47 -13.18 -17.91
N ASP A 138 0.21 -11.88 -17.78
CA ASP A 138 -0.40 -11.10 -18.86
C ASP A 138 0.65 -10.78 -19.94
N ARG A 139 0.35 -11.21 -21.17
CA ARG A 139 1.25 -11.05 -22.32
C ARG A 139 1.62 -9.59 -22.59
N ARG A 140 0.66 -8.66 -22.43
CA ARG A 140 0.89 -7.23 -22.64
C ARG A 140 1.90 -6.69 -21.64
N THR A 141 1.70 -7.00 -20.35
CA THR A 141 2.61 -6.61 -19.28
C THR A 141 4.00 -7.19 -19.45
N ALA A 142 4.10 -8.47 -19.88
CA ALA A 142 5.40 -9.11 -20.13
C ALA A 142 6.15 -8.43 -21.28
N LEU A 143 5.48 -8.17 -22.42
CA LEU A 143 6.07 -7.46 -23.56
C LEU A 143 6.45 -6.01 -23.22
N GLN A 144 5.62 -5.31 -22.44
CA GLN A 144 5.95 -3.95 -22.00
C GLN A 144 7.19 -3.94 -21.11
N LYS A 145 7.32 -4.88 -20.18
CA LYS A 145 8.53 -5.02 -19.34
C LYS A 145 9.77 -5.35 -20.17
N GLU A 146 9.64 -6.20 -21.21
CA GLU A 146 10.75 -6.54 -22.11
C GLU A 146 11.20 -5.30 -22.91
N ALA A 147 10.26 -4.54 -23.45
CA ALA A 147 10.51 -3.34 -24.23
C ALA A 147 11.05 -2.17 -23.37
N ASP A 148 10.50 -1.99 -22.16
CA ASP A 148 10.87 -0.94 -21.23
C ASP A 148 10.80 -1.42 -19.75
N PRO A 149 11.89 -2.03 -19.25
CA PRO A 149 11.97 -2.48 -17.86
C PRO A 149 11.85 -1.32 -16.85
N GLN A 150 12.18 -0.11 -17.25
CA GLN A 150 12.08 1.06 -16.37
C GLN A 150 10.63 1.46 -16.13
N SER A 151 9.81 1.44 -17.18
CA SER A 151 8.36 1.69 -17.05
C SER A 151 7.69 0.69 -16.11
N TYR A 152 8.09 -0.57 -16.14
CA TYR A 152 7.58 -1.60 -15.23
C TYR A 152 7.91 -1.31 -13.76
N ASP A 153 9.16 -0.93 -13.45
CA ASP A 153 9.57 -0.50 -12.11
C ASP A 153 8.84 0.80 -11.69
N TYR A 154 8.66 1.75 -12.63
CA TYR A 154 8.00 3.03 -12.38
C TYR A 154 6.55 2.85 -11.96
N GLN A 155 5.80 1.99 -12.65
CA GLN A 155 4.40 1.72 -12.30
C GLN A 155 4.26 1.13 -10.89
N ALA A 156 5.13 0.17 -10.52
CA ALA A 156 5.14 -0.38 -9.17
C ALA A 156 5.50 0.68 -8.11
N LEU A 157 6.46 1.54 -8.41
CA LEU A 157 6.88 2.62 -7.52
C LEU A 157 5.75 3.63 -7.28
N ILE A 158 5.10 4.11 -8.34
CA ILE A 158 3.97 5.04 -8.24
C ILE A 158 2.82 4.43 -7.44
N ALA A 159 2.52 3.16 -7.64
CA ALA A 159 1.46 2.48 -6.90
C ALA A 159 1.77 2.41 -5.38
N VAL A 160 3.04 2.18 -4.99
CA VAL A 160 3.46 2.25 -3.57
C VAL A 160 3.34 3.67 -3.02
N ILE A 161 3.81 4.68 -3.78
CA ILE A 161 3.74 6.10 -3.39
C ILE A 161 2.27 6.53 -3.20
N GLN A 162 1.39 6.17 -4.13
CA GLN A 162 -0.04 6.46 -4.03
C GLN A 162 -0.70 5.73 -2.87
N GLY A 163 -0.32 4.48 -2.62
CA GLY A 163 -0.80 3.72 -1.47
C GLY A 163 -0.42 4.37 -0.13
N ALA A 164 0.81 4.86 -0.01
CA ALA A 164 1.31 5.55 1.18
C ALA A 164 0.61 6.90 1.45
N GLY A 165 0.07 7.55 0.42
CA GLY A 165 -0.58 8.86 0.55
C GLY A 165 -2.08 8.83 0.89
N ARG A 166 -2.69 7.67 1.16
CA ARG A 166 -4.16 7.56 1.27
C ARG A 166 -4.77 8.10 2.55
N GLY A 167 -4.05 8.05 3.65
CA GLY A 167 -4.62 8.33 4.98
C GLY A 167 -4.36 9.73 5.52
N VAL A 168 -3.68 10.62 4.79
CA VAL A 168 -3.39 12.00 5.25
C VAL A 168 -3.85 12.98 4.20
N ARG A 169 -4.90 13.76 4.52
CA ARG A 169 -5.55 14.74 3.63
C ARG A 169 -5.69 16.12 4.26
N THR A 170 -5.64 16.19 5.59
CA THR A 170 -5.71 17.43 6.36
C THR A 170 -4.53 17.51 7.33
N GLU A 171 -4.33 18.67 7.95
CA GLU A 171 -3.27 18.88 8.95
C GLU A 171 -3.51 18.06 10.23
N GLU A 172 -4.76 17.71 10.54
CA GLU A 172 -5.12 16.91 11.71
C GLU A 172 -4.98 15.41 11.47
N ASP A 173 -4.89 14.97 10.21
CA ASP A 173 -4.77 13.56 9.86
C ASP A 173 -3.39 13.01 10.23
N TYR A 174 -3.38 11.72 10.54
CA TYR A 174 -2.18 10.91 10.61
C TYR A 174 -2.48 9.49 10.10
N CYS A 175 -1.50 8.89 9.44
CA CYS A 175 -1.62 7.53 8.93
C CYS A 175 -0.23 6.92 8.74
N ASP A 176 0.03 5.81 9.42
CA ASP A 176 1.26 5.06 9.24
C ASP A 176 1.15 4.15 8.01
N THR A 177 2.21 4.08 7.21
CA THR A 177 2.31 3.10 6.12
C THR A 177 3.33 2.04 6.46
N TRP A 178 2.98 0.77 6.21
CA TRP A 178 3.84 -0.38 6.42
C TRP A 178 4.07 -1.13 5.11
N ILE A 179 5.33 -1.29 4.72
CA ILE A 179 5.73 -2.07 3.55
C ILE A 179 6.38 -3.35 4.06
N LEU A 180 5.77 -4.52 3.77
CA LEU A 180 6.19 -5.82 4.30
C LEU A 180 6.94 -6.69 3.28
N ASP A 181 6.86 -6.36 1.99
CA ASP A 181 7.49 -7.10 0.90
C ASP A 181 8.97 -6.74 0.77
N THR A 182 9.86 -7.72 0.91
CA THR A 182 11.31 -7.51 0.74
C THR A 182 11.70 -7.07 -0.68
N ASN A 183 10.84 -7.28 -1.70
CA ASN A 183 11.07 -6.76 -3.06
C ASN A 183 11.16 -5.23 -3.10
N TRP A 184 10.58 -4.54 -2.12
CA TRP A 184 10.66 -3.10 -1.97
C TRP A 184 12.10 -2.61 -1.87
N GLU A 185 12.93 -3.27 -1.06
CA GLU A 185 14.33 -2.86 -0.87
C GLU A 185 15.08 -2.80 -2.20
N SER A 186 14.92 -3.82 -3.05
CA SER A 186 15.58 -3.86 -4.35
C SER A 186 15.02 -2.82 -5.32
N LEU A 187 13.71 -2.58 -5.32
CA LEU A 187 13.05 -1.55 -6.14
C LEU A 187 13.52 -0.15 -5.71
N GLN A 188 13.41 0.15 -4.42
CA GLN A 188 13.83 1.42 -3.83
C GLN A 188 15.31 1.72 -4.13
N ARG A 189 16.21 0.74 -3.98
CA ARG A 189 17.64 0.91 -4.27
C ARG A 189 17.90 1.20 -5.75
N ARG A 190 17.23 0.48 -6.68
CA ARG A 190 17.40 0.70 -8.12
C ARG A 190 16.85 2.03 -8.61
N ARG A 191 15.81 2.54 -7.96
CA ARG A 191 15.03 3.70 -8.41
C ARG A 191 14.95 4.83 -7.38
N LYS A 192 15.96 4.93 -6.51
CA LYS A 192 16.02 5.91 -5.42
C LYS A 192 15.82 7.35 -5.91
N SER A 193 16.41 7.71 -7.05
CA SER A 193 16.28 9.05 -7.64
C SER A 193 14.88 9.39 -8.17
N TRP A 194 13.97 8.40 -8.25
CA TRP A 194 12.60 8.61 -8.69
C TRP A 194 11.63 8.79 -7.51
N LEU A 195 12.09 8.51 -6.30
CA LEU A 195 11.29 8.72 -5.11
C LEU A 195 11.25 10.22 -4.79
N PRO A 196 10.04 10.80 -4.65
CA PRO A 196 9.94 12.21 -4.29
C PRO A 196 10.51 12.47 -2.90
N GLN A 197 11.06 13.65 -2.70
CA GLN A 197 11.71 14.02 -1.43
C GLN A 197 10.76 13.83 -0.23
N TRP A 198 9.50 14.21 -0.37
CA TRP A 198 8.51 14.03 0.70
C TRP A 198 8.31 12.58 1.15
N PHE A 199 8.46 11.61 0.22
CA PHE A 199 8.38 10.18 0.56
C PHE A 199 9.62 9.77 1.36
N MET A 200 10.79 10.23 0.93
CA MET A 200 12.07 9.93 1.60
C MET A 200 12.15 10.56 3.00
N ASP A 201 11.58 11.75 3.20
CA ASP A 201 11.52 12.42 4.51
C ASP A 201 10.68 11.63 5.53
N ALA A 202 9.67 10.91 5.06
CA ALA A 202 8.79 10.08 5.88
C ALA A 202 9.24 8.62 6.04
N TYR A 203 10.22 8.17 5.24
CA TYR A 203 10.69 6.79 5.19
C TYR A 203 11.61 6.45 6.38
N LYS A 204 11.34 5.30 7.04
CA LYS A 204 12.05 4.80 8.22
C LYS A 204 12.54 3.38 8.03
#